data_61f7f16c564d01abe1ef4e5a400dfc24
#
_entry.id   61f7f16c564d01abe1ef4e5a400dfc24
#
_cell.length_a   1.000
_cell.length_b   1.000
_cell.length_c   1.000
_cell.angle_alpha   90.00
_cell.angle_beta   90.00
_cell.angle_gamma   90.00
#
_symmetry.space_group_name_H-M   'P 1'
#
loop_
_entity.id
_entity.type
_entity.pdbx_description
1 polymer ?
#
loop_
_entity_poly.entity_id
_entity_poly.type
_entity_poly.pdbx_seq_one_letter_code
_entity_poly.pdbx_strand_id
1 'polypeptide(L)'
;MITFVRNPEIQLFTDFINRFGNAESLRDRTERITVVLPEDSLAGAFCASEPFAFNKAINKGSIWYNEYKVNEIGLDQEECYACIAHELGHMMDPNQRNLEHQQDREITADRIACELGLGNSMISALNKMIDYYQQPDGAADNNVCKDNLQKRINVSAKVEKVSQE
;
A
#
# COMPACT_ATOMS: atom_id res chain seq x y z
N MET A 1 19.21 -1.55 -2.15
CA MET A 1 18.17 -1.82 -3.20
C MET A 1 17.08 -2.69 -2.58
N ILE A 2 15.82 -2.28 -2.72
CA ILE A 2 14.66 -3.08 -2.31
C ILE A 2 14.51 -4.26 -3.29
N THR A 3 14.25 -5.45 -2.76
CA THR A 3 14.02 -6.66 -3.55
C THR A 3 12.76 -7.35 -3.04
N PHE A 4 11.79 -7.57 -3.91
CA PHE A 4 10.66 -8.44 -3.65
C PHE A 4 11.03 -9.89 -3.95
N VAL A 5 10.66 -10.80 -3.05
CA VAL A 5 11.03 -12.21 -3.12
C VAL A 5 9.79 -13.08 -3.20
N ARG A 6 9.65 -13.77 -4.31
CA ARG A 6 8.63 -14.79 -4.53
C ARG A 6 9.06 -15.73 -5.67
N ASN A 7 8.65 -16.98 -5.59
CA ASN A 7 8.82 -17.95 -6.68
C ASN A 7 7.45 -18.64 -6.95
N PRO A 8 6.87 -18.50 -8.17
CA PRO A 8 7.33 -17.66 -9.26
C PRO A 8 7.22 -16.15 -8.96
N GLU A 9 8.02 -15.33 -9.61
CA GLU A 9 7.96 -13.87 -9.51
C GLU A 9 6.60 -13.35 -9.99
N ILE A 10 6.11 -12.30 -9.32
CA ILE A 10 4.90 -11.60 -9.72
C ILE A 10 5.30 -10.35 -10.49
N GLN A 11 4.92 -10.29 -11.77
CA GLN A 11 5.34 -9.24 -12.70
C GLN A 11 5.10 -7.83 -12.18
N LEU A 12 3.98 -7.59 -11.50
CA LEU A 12 3.63 -6.30 -10.89
C LEU A 12 4.76 -5.74 -10.00
N PHE A 13 5.36 -6.59 -9.15
CA PHE A 13 6.42 -6.16 -8.24
C PHE A 13 7.76 -5.98 -8.96
N THR A 14 8.03 -6.79 -9.96
CA THR A 14 9.23 -6.65 -10.82
C THR A 14 9.16 -5.33 -11.59
N ASP A 15 8.01 -5.01 -12.18
CA ASP A 15 7.80 -3.77 -12.93
C ASP A 15 7.87 -2.53 -12.01
N PHE A 16 7.32 -2.62 -10.80
CA PHE A 16 7.44 -1.56 -9.80
C PHE A 16 8.92 -1.23 -9.50
N ILE A 17 9.74 -2.26 -9.22
CA ILE A 17 11.18 -2.05 -8.93
C ILE A 17 11.92 -1.54 -10.15
N ASN A 18 11.64 -2.03 -11.33
CA ASN A 18 12.26 -1.55 -12.57
C ASN A 18 11.98 -0.07 -12.79
N ARG A 19 10.78 0.41 -12.46
CA ARG A 19 10.38 1.80 -12.65
C ARG A 19 10.85 2.73 -11.53
N PHE A 20 10.74 2.32 -10.28
CA PHE A 20 10.90 3.19 -9.10
C PHE A 20 12.11 2.85 -8.22
N GLY A 21 12.76 1.71 -8.41
CA GLY A 21 13.82 1.23 -7.51
C GLY A 21 15.03 2.16 -7.40
N ASN A 22 15.26 3.04 -8.38
CA ASN A 22 16.31 4.05 -8.39
C ASN A 22 15.85 5.43 -7.88
N ALA A 23 14.57 5.59 -7.51
CA ALA A 23 14.08 6.84 -6.94
C ALA A 23 14.82 7.18 -5.64
N GLU A 24 15.01 8.47 -5.37
CA GLU A 24 15.77 8.94 -4.21
C GLU A 24 15.26 8.38 -2.89
N SER A 25 13.95 8.29 -2.74
CA SER A 25 13.29 7.73 -1.55
C SER A 25 13.54 6.24 -1.33
N LEU A 26 13.93 5.48 -2.38
CA LEU A 26 14.07 4.02 -2.33
C LEU A 26 15.52 3.54 -2.57
N ARG A 27 16.36 4.28 -3.30
CA ARG A 27 17.68 3.80 -3.79
C ARG A 27 18.67 3.40 -2.70
N ASP A 28 18.63 4.07 -1.56
CA ASP A 28 19.57 3.84 -0.46
C ASP A 28 19.06 2.75 0.51
N ARG A 29 17.92 2.14 0.21
CA ARG A 29 17.33 1.07 1.01
C ARG A 29 17.80 -0.30 0.53
N THR A 30 18.21 -1.13 1.48
CA THR A 30 18.54 -2.53 1.20
C THR A 30 17.60 -3.42 2.02
N GLU A 31 16.49 -3.77 1.44
CA GLU A 31 15.45 -4.57 2.08
C GLU A 31 15.08 -5.76 1.20
N ARG A 32 14.83 -6.89 1.84
CA ARG A 32 14.30 -8.09 1.21
C ARG A 32 12.90 -8.34 1.74
N ILE A 33 11.90 -8.22 0.88
CA ILE A 33 10.48 -8.27 1.21
C ILE A 33 9.87 -9.51 0.58
N THR A 34 9.29 -10.38 1.38
CA THR A 34 8.57 -11.56 0.88
C THR A 34 7.17 -11.15 0.42
N VAL A 35 6.79 -11.51 -0.81
CA VAL A 35 5.41 -11.35 -1.28
C VAL A 35 4.59 -12.55 -0.85
N VAL A 36 3.50 -12.33 -0.13
CA VAL A 36 2.61 -13.36 0.43
C VAL A 36 1.26 -13.30 -0.29
N LEU A 37 0.79 -14.43 -0.75
CA LEU A 37 -0.51 -14.58 -1.44
C LEU A 37 -1.53 -15.30 -0.54
N PRO A 38 -2.84 -15.22 -0.87
CA PRO A 38 -3.90 -15.87 -0.10
C PRO A 38 -3.71 -17.39 0.14
N GLU A 39 -3.10 -18.09 -0.81
CA GLU A 39 -2.83 -19.52 -0.75
C GLU A 39 -1.61 -19.90 0.11
N ASP A 40 -0.79 -18.94 0.53
CA ASP A 40 0.39 -19.23 1.32
C ASP A 40 0.07 -19.56 2.78
N SER A 41 0.91 -20.37 3.40
CA SER A 41 0.78 -20.72 4.82
C SER A 41 0.89 -19.53 5.78
N LEU A 42 1.49 -18.43 5.32
CA LEU A 42 1.62 -17.16 6.05
C LEU A 42 0.39 -16.24 5.92
N ALA A 43 -0.57 -16.58 5.05
CA ALA A 43 -1.73 -15.74 4.76
C ALA A 43 -2.58 -15.40 6.00
N GLY A 44 -2.68 -16.29 6.98
CA GLY A 44 -3.41 -16.06 8.22
C GLY A 44 -2.87 -14.91 9.09
N ALA A 45 -1.67 -14.37 8.77
CA ALA A 45 -1.09 -13.22 9.46
C ALA A 45 -1.55 -11.88 8.90
N PHE A 46 -2.32 -11.89 7.79
CA PHE A 46 -2.78 -10.70 7.07
C PHE A 46 -4.31 -10.63 7.02
N CYS A 47 -4.83 -9.42 6.83
CA CYS A 47 -6.26 -9.22 6.62
C CYS A 47 -6.66 -9.64 5.21
N ALA A 48 -7.48 -10.68 5.09
CA ALA A 48 -7.93 -11.21 3.80
C ALA A 48 -8.83 -10.24 3.01
N SER A 49 -9.33 -9.18 3.63
CA SER A 49 -10.15 -8.15 2.98
C SER A 49 -9.34 -7.08 2.24
N GLU A 50 -8.04 -6.99 2.50
CA GLU A 50 -7.17 -5.97 1.91
C GLU A 50 -6.54 -6.45 0.59
N PRO A 51 -6.40 -5.56 -0.43
CA PRO A 51 -5.67 -5.90 -1.65
C PRO A 51 -4.16 -5.96 -1.44
N PHE A 52 -3.63 -5.09 -0.56
CA PHE A 52 -2.23 -5.03 -0.12
C PHE A 52 -2.18 -4.80 1.39
N ALA A 53 -1.15 -5.33 2.05
CA ALA A 53 -0.82 -5.01 3.43
C ALA A 53 0.65 -5.31 3.73
N PHE A 54 1.28 -4.53 4.59
CA PHE A 54 2.67 -4.74 5.00
C PHE A 54 2.75 -5.30 6.43
N ASN A 55 3.57 -6.33 6.63
CA ASN A 55 3.82 -6.91 7.95
C ASN A 55 5.33 -7.05 8.21
N LYS A 56 5.83 -6.25 9.15
CA LYS A 56 7.25 -6.28 9.56
C LYS A 56 7.59 -7.45 10.50
N ALA A 57 6.59 -8.03 11.16
CA ALA A 57 6.82 -9.09 12.16
C ALA A 57 7.19 -10.44 11.55
N ILE A 58 6.87 -10.64 10.27
CA ILE A 58 7.11 -11.90 9.56
C ILE A 58 8.33 -11.77 8.67
N ASN A 59 9.36 -12.59 8.91
CA ASN A 59 10.55 -12.74 8.06
C ASN A 59 11.24 -11.43 7.63
N LYS A 60 11.35 -10.45 8.55
CA LYS A 60 11.98 -9.12 8.32
C LYS A 60 11.20 -8.18 7.40
N GLY A 61 10.04 -8.53 6.97
CA GLY A 61 9.14 -7.76 6.16
C GLY A 61 8.46 -8.63 5.11
N SER A 62 7.15 -8.52 5.07
CA SER A 62 6.33 -9.20 4.08
C SER A 62 5.25 -8.24 3.59
N ILE A 63 4.94 -8.32 2.30
CA ILE A 63 3.81 -7.61 1.72
C ILE A 63 2.77 -8.64 1.29
N TRP A 64 1.55 -8.45 1.77
CA TRP A 64 0.38 -9.17 1.32
C TRP A 64 -0.04 -8.65 -0.05
N TYR A 65 -0.36 -9.54 -0.96
CA TYR A 65 -0.93 -9.24 -2.26
C TYR A 65 -2.08 -10.18 -2.57
N ASN A 66 -3.27 -9.63 -2.76
CA ASN A 66 -4.46 -10.36 -3.11
C ASN A 66 -4.98 -9.89 -4.48
N GLU A 67 -4.56 -10.57 -5.55
CA GLU A 67 -4.93 -10.25 -6.93
C GLU A 67 -6.46 -10.30 -7.14
N TYR A 68 -7.14 -11.25 -6.49
CA TYR A 68 -8.58 -11.33 -6.55
C TYR A 68 -9.23 -10.05 -6.03
N LYS A 69 -8.76 -9.54 -4.89
CA LYS A 69 -9.27 -8.31 -4.29
C LYS A 69 -8.92 -7.08 -5.13
N VAL A 70 -7.73 -7.02 -5.71
CA VAL A 70 -7.34 -5.98 -6.68
C VAL A 70 -8.32 -5.92 -7.84
N ASN A 71 -8.68 -7.07 -8.41
CA ASN A 71 -9.62 -7.16 -9.52
C ASN A 71 -11.06 -6.80 -9.11
N GLU A 72 -11.51 -7.23 -7.93
CA GLU A 72 -12.85 -6.87 -7.42
C GLU A 72 -13.01 -5.36 -7.21
N ILE A 73 -12.00 -4.68 -6.66
CA ILE A 73 -12.00 -3.24 -6.44
C ILE A 73 -11.83 -2.50 -7.79
N GLY A 74 -11.23 -3.15 -8.78
CA GLY A 74 -10.94 -2.58 -10.10
C GLY A 74 -9.73 -1.66 -10.09
N LEU A 75 -8.69 -1.97 -9.30
CA LEU A 75 -7.43 -1.22 -9.29
C LEU A 75 -6.67 -1.45 -10.60
N ASP A 76 -6.21 -0.38 -11.22
CA ASP A 76 -5.30 -0.45 -12.35
C ASP A 76 -3.83 -0.57 -11.90
N GLN A 77 -2.91 -0.68 -12.86
CA GLN A 77 -1.49 -0.88 -12.58
C GLN A 77 -0.87 0.29 -11.81
N GLU A 78 -1.19 1.53 -12.14
CA GLU A 78 -0.67 2.73 -11.46
C GLU A 78 -1.21 2.81 -10.02
N GLU A 79 -2.46 2.47 -9.81
CA GLU A 79 -3.09 2.38 -8.49
C GLU A 79 -2.47 1.25 -7.65
N CYS A 80 -2.16 0.10 -8.26
CA CYS A 80 -1.42 -0.96 -7.59
C CYS A 80 0.00 -0.50 -7.20
N TYR A 81 0.69 0.24 -8.06
CA TYR A 81 2.00 0.83 -7.72
C TYR A 81 1.90 1.81 -6.56
N ALA A 82 0.85 2.63 -6.52
CA ALA A 82 0.61 3.54 -5.40
C ALA A 82 0.38 2.78 -4.08
N CYS A 83 -0.37 1.68 -4.11
CA CYS A 83 -0.55 0.80 -2.95
C CYS A 83 0.76 0.16 -2.51
N ILE A 84 1.58 -0.37 -3.43
CA ILE A 84 2.90 -0.93 -3.10
C ILE A 84 3.78 0.15 -2.44
N ALA A 85 3.80 1.37 -2.99
CA ALA A 85 4.56 2.49 -2.43
C ALA A 85 4.09 2.86 -1.03
N HIS A 86 2.79 2.85 -0.78
CA HIS A 86 2.19 3.04 0.55
C HIS A 86 2.67 1.97 1.55
N GLU A 87 2.61 0.70 1.18
CA GLU A 87 3.08 -0.39 2.05
C GLU A 87 4.59 -0.28 2.36
N LEU A 88 5.40 0.17 1.39
CA LEU A 88 6.80 0.50 1.64
C LEU A 88 6.95 1.69 2.59
N GLY A 89 6.03 2.66 2.56
CA GLY A 89 5.98 3.78 3.49
C GLY A 89 5.82 3.31 4.94
N HIS A 90 4.98 2.32 5.19
CA HIS A 90 4.88 1.69 6.51
C HIS A 90 6.19 1.03 6.94
N MET A 91 6.91 0.39 6.02
CA MET A 91 8.21 -0.19 6.31
C MET A 91 9.22 0.87 6.78
N MET A 92 9.13 2.08 6.25
CA MET A 92 10.07 3.17 6.51
C MET A 92 9.73 3.97 7.77
N ASP A 93 8.52 3.81 8.31
CA ASP A 93 8.08 4.54 9.51
C ASP A 93 8.75 3.98 10.77
N PRO A 94 9.58 4.76 11.48
CA PRO A 94 10.21 4.34 12.72
C PRO A 94 9.19 4.10 13.85
N ASN A 95 7.99 4.71 13.77
CA ASN A 95 6.93 4.64 14.77
C ASN A 95 5.87 3.58 14.48
N GLN A 96 6.13 2.67 13.57
CA GLN A 96 5.17 1.65 13.08
C GLN A 96 4.48 0.83 14.20
N ARG A 97 5.04 0.75 15.39
CA ARG A 97 4.48 0.01 16.53
C ARG A 97 3.61 0.86 17.47
N ASN A 98 3.55 2.17 17.26
CA ASN A 98 2.78 3.05 18.14
C ASN A 98 1.34 3.17 17.63
N LEU A 99 0.41 2.45 18.27
CA LEU A 99 -1.02 2.42 17.91
C LEU A 99 -1.74 3.76 18.14
N GLU A 100 -1.21 4.63 19.03
CA GLU A 100 -1.82 5.92 19.34
C GLU A 100 -1.80 6.90 18.16
N HIS A 101 -0.93 6.68 17.17
CA HIS A 101 -0.75 7.53 16.00
C HIS A 101 -1.07 6.81 14.67
N GLN A 102 -2.01 5.88 14.67
CA GLN A 102 -2.33 5.07 13.48
C GLN A 102 -2.62 5.94 12.25
N GLN A 103 -3.36 7.04 12.42
CA GLN A 103 -3.70 7.94 11.31
C GLN A 103 -2.48 8.68 10.75
N ASP A 104 -1.57 9.13 11.63
CA ASP A 104 -0.34 9.81 11.21
C ASP A 104 0.57 8.85 10.43
N ARG A 105 0.54 7.56 10.76
CA ARG A 105 1.29 6.51 10.04
C ARG A 105 0.77 6.29 8.63
N GLU A 106 -0.55 6.28 8.45
CA GLU A 106 -1.17 6.16 7.11
C GLU A 106 -0.78 7.35 6.22
N ILE A 107 -0.83 8.57 6.78
CA ILE A 107 -0.39 9.78 6.08
C ILE A 107 1.10 9.72 5.73
N THR A 108 1.93 9.24 6.66
CA THR A 108 3.38 9.08 6.43
C THR A 108 3.65 8.05 5.34
N ALA A 109 2.89 6.96 5.31
CA ALA A 109 2.98 5.94 4.27
C ALA A 109 2.59 6.49 2.89
N ASP A 110 1.50 7.25 2.80
CA ASP A 110 1.04 7.88 1.55
C ASP A 110 2.06 8.85 0.96
N ARG A 111 2.94 9.44 1.80
CA ARG A 111 3.98 10.35 1.34
C ARG A 111 4.94 9.68 0.36
N ILE A 112 5.27 8.40 0.55
CA ILE A 112 6.15 7.67 -0.38
C ILE A 112 5.50 7.55 -1.76
N ALA A 113 4.20 7.28 -1.84
CA ALA A 113 3.49 7.28 -3.11
C ALA A 113 3.56 8.67 -3.80
N CYS A 114 3.39 9.76 -3.04
CA CYS A 114 3.52 11.12 -3.57
C CYS A 114 4.94 11.44 -4.05
N GLU A 115 5.98 11.06 -3.31
CA GLU A 115 7.40 11.25 -3.69
C GLU A 115 7.77 10.49 -4.97
N LEU A 116 7.10 9.37 -5.24
CA LEU A 116 7.25 8.59 -6.49
C LEU A 116 6.39 9.14 -7.65
N GLY A 117 5.65 10.24 -7.46
CA GLY A 117 4.74 10.81 -8.45
C GLY A 117 3.43 10.02 -8.62
N LEU A 118 3.08 9.18 -7.65
CA LEU A 118 1.90 8.32 -7.66
C LEU A 118 0.75 8.87 -6.80
N GLY A 119 0.81 10.13 -6.37
CA GLY A 119 -0.18 10.74 -5.46
C GLY A 119 -1.61 10.69 -6.03
N ASN A 120 -1.80 11.06 -7.32
CA ASN A 120 -3.11 10.98 -7.98
C ASN A 120 -3.61 9.53 -8.08
N SER A 121 -2.73 8.59 -8.37
CA SER A 121 -3.06 7.16 -8.40
C SER A 121 -3.45 6.64 -7.02
N MET A 122 -2.80 7.13 -5.95
CA MET A 122 -3.18 6.80 -4.57
C MET A 122 -4.57 7.35 -4.22
N ILE A 123 -4.88 8.59 -4.59
CA ILE A 123 -6.21 9.18 -4.40
C ILE A 123 -7.28 8.37 -5.15
N SER A 124 -7.00 7.98 -6.39
CA SER A 124 -7.90 7.16 -7.20
C SER A 124 -8.14 5.79 -6.57
N ALA A 125 -7.08 5.10 -6.14
CA ALA A 125 -7.17 3.81 -5.44
C ALA A 125 -8.02 3.91 -4.16
N LEU A 126 -7.78 4.94 -3.34
CA LEU A 126 -8.55 5.17 -2.11
C LEU A 126 -10.03 5.42 -2.38
N ASN A 127 -10.38 6.18 -3.42
CA ASN A 127 -11.78 6.39 -3.81
C ASN A 127 -12.44 5.07 -4.23
N LYS A 128 -11.78 4.25 -5.04
CA LYS A 128 -12.29 2.93 -5.44
C LYS A 128 -12.48 2.00 -4.24
N MET A 129 -11.55 2.01 -3.28
CA MET A 129 -11.66 1.24 -2.04
C MET A 129 -12.86 1.72 -1.20
N ILE A 130 -13.07 3.04 -1.06
CA ILE A 130 -14.23 3.61 -0.38
C ILE A 130 -15.52 3.11 -1.04
N ASP A 131 -15.63 3.23 -2.35
CA ASP A 131 -16.82 2.82 -3.10
C ASP A 131 -17.08 1.31 -2.96
N TYR A 132 -16.03 0.49 -3.01
CA TYR A 132 -16.12 -0.95 -2.83
C TYR A 132 -16.61 -1.34 -1.44
N TYR A 133 -16.02 -0.77 -0.38
CA TYR A 133 -16.37 -1.10 1.00
C TYR A 133 -17.69 -0.48 1.48
N GLN A 134 -18.30 0.43 0.72
CA GLN A 134 -19.64 0.99 1.02
C GLN A 134 -20.79 0.13 0.51
N GLN A 135 -20.52 -0.90 -0.31
CA GLN A 135 -21.58 -1.76 -0.83
C GLN A 135 -22.24 -2.55 0.30
N PRO A 136 -23.59 -2.77 0.26
CA PRO A 136 -24.33 -3.42 1.36
C PRO A 136 -23.85 -4.83 1.69
N ASP A 137 -23.24 -5.52 0.73
CA ASP A 137 -22.68 -6.87 0.87
C ASP A 137 -21.22 -6.88 1.36
N GLY A 138 -20.61 -5.72 1.53
CA GLY A 138 -19.27 -5.56 2.10
C GLY A 138 -19.28 -5.77 3.61
N ALA A 139 -18.32 -6.54 4.13
CA ALA A 139 -18.23 -6.90 5.54
C ALA A 139 -18.33 -5.71 6.50
N ALA A 140 -19.06 -5.90 7.59
CA ALA A 140 -19.64 -4.90 8.49
C ALA A 140 -18.66 -4.04 9.33
N ASP A 141 -17.34 -4.11 9.14
CA ASP A 141 -16.34 -3.32 9.89
C ASP A 141 -15.96 -1.98 9.22
N ASN A 142 -16.75 -1.53 8.26
CA ASN A 142 -16.35 -0.54 7.26
C ASN A 142 -16.41 0.94 7.70
N ASN A 143 -17.08 1.29 8.81
CA ASN A 143 -17.25 2.70 9.19
C ASN A 143 -15.93 3.37 9.62
N VAL A 144 -15.06 2.65 10.31
CA VAL A 144 -13.75 3.17 10.75
C VAL A 144 -12.82 3.34 9.55
N CYS A 145 -12.88 2.42 8.61
CA CYS A 145 -12.05 2.43 7.41
C CYS A 145 -12.39 3.61 6.49
N LYS A 146 -13.67 3.92 6.30
CA LYS A 146 -14.15 5.01 5.43
C LYS A 146 -13.65 6.39 5.85
N ASP A 147 -13.82 6.74 7.13
CA ASP A 147 -13.39 8.06 7.64
C ASP A 147 -11.88 8.22 7.55
N ASN A 148 -11.13 7.16 7.79
CA ASN A 148 -9.67 7.15 7.65
C ASN A 148 -9.24 7.32 6.19
N LEU A 149 -9.86 6.60 5.26
CA LEU A 149 -9.59 6.72 3.83
C LEU A 149 -9.92 8.14 3.32
N GLN A 150 -11.06 8.73 3.73
CA GLN A 150 -11.41 10.09 3.32
C GLN A 150 -10.43 11.13 3.85
N LYS A 151 -9.91 10.95 5.07
CA LYS A 151 -8.88 11.83 5.62
C LYS A 151 -7.56 11.70 4.86
N ARG A 152 -7.17 10.50 4.48
CA ARG A 152 -5.98 10.23 3.66
C ARG A 152 -6.10 10.93 2.30
N ILE A 153 -7.24 10.82 1.62
CA ILE A 153 -7.50 11.52 0.34
C ILE A 153 -7.29 13.03 0.51
N ASN A 154 -7.86 13.61 1.56
CA ASN A 154 -7.77 15.06 1.79
C ASN A 154 -6.32 15.54 2.03
N VAL A 155 -5.49 14.71 2.66
CA VAL A 155 -4.07 15.03 2.90
C VAL A 155 -3.26 14.83 1.62
N SER A 156 -3.41 13.73 0.92
CA SER A 156 -2.70 13.43 -0.33
C SER A 156 -2.98 14.49 -1.40
N ALA A 157 -4.21 14.95 -1.53
CA ALA A 157 -4.59 16.03 -2.44
C ALA A 157 -3.93 17.38 -2.10
N LYS A 158 -3.62 17.65 -0.82
CA LYS A 158 -2.88 18.84 -0.41
C LYS A 158 -1.39 18.75 -0.75
N VAL A 159 -0.79 17.58 -0.55
CA VAL A 159 0.64 17.36 -0.86
C VAL A 159 0.89 17.52 -2.35
N GLU A 160 0.01 17.01 -3.19
CA GLU A 160 0.17 17.08 -4.64
C GLU A 160 0.08 18.50 -5.21
N LYS A 161 -0.77 19.36 -4.63
CA LYS A 161 -0.84 20.78 -5.01
C LYS A 161 0.44 21.53 -4.70
N VAL A 162 1.12 21.21 -3.60
CA VAL A 162 2.40 21.85 -3.21
C VAL A 162 3.55 21.39 -4.11
N SER A 163 3.51 20.19 -4.65
CA SER A 163 4.57 19.62 -5.52
C SER A 163 4.50 20.15 -6.96
N GLN A 164 3.44 20.86 -7.34
CA GLN A 164 3.23 21.41 -8.69
C GLN A 164 3.52 22.93 -8.78
N GLU A 165 3.83 23.59 -7.65
CA GLU A 165 4.30 24.98 -7.54
C GLU A 165 5.82 25.02 -7.48
#